data_2455318b581910dee7ad4df03bb1c118
#
_entry.id   2455318b581910dee7ad4df03bb1c118
#
_cell.length_a   1.000
_cell.length_b   1.000
_cell.length_c   1.000
_cell.angle_alpha   90.00
_cell.angle_beta   90.00
_cell.angle_gamma   90.00
#
_symmetry.space_group_name_H-M   'P 1'
#
loop_
_entity.id
_entity.type
_entity.pdbx_description
1 polymer ?
#
loop_
_entity_poly.entity_id
_entity_poly.type
_entity_poly.pdbx_seq_one_letter_code
_entity_poly.pdbx_strand_id
1 'polypeptide(L)'
;MKTSFSLVTTATLAMLAACGGSSSGGIPIPASVQPTQTTYTISVFAQAPGKLRPDDLLQMGGSIFAVCQDNNNNPDGTDVPGTTPQSEVIEYDTKGNVLQTFKVPGHPDGLLAFDATTVWVSSNEDADPLITVIDTSSNTLKTLTSDTAPLPGGGGLDDMKLLNGVVYASASNPSVTLNPNPNMAPYSTDSSGATLVYGVNTGPALFAITLNADGTTFHAAPALMSSTAATLLHGNTPVTLNMTDPDSSAIAPSGDLVIDSQQDSELVFVSGIGTNAQAVSVLPLTLYGNPWPVDDTRWSPPSGTSFMLLSDNPAGLIYRIDSPGGFPPSQAYSAGQGTVLQTDTTTGVMTPIYVGMNNPHGMIFVQ
;
A
#
# COMPACT_ATOMS: atom_id res chain seq x y z
N MET A 1 -18.96 -5.35 -30.01
CA MET A 1 -18.21 -4.23 -30.62
C MET A 1 -17.38 -3.61 -29.53
N LYS A 2 -16.08 -3.89 -29.49
CA LYS A 2 -15.16 -3.34 -28.49
C LYS A 2 -14.68 -1.98 -29.00
N THR A 3 -15.12 -0.90 -28.38
CA THR A 3 -14.61 0.45 -28.64
C THR A 3 -13.41 0.69 -27.73
N SER A 4 -12.22 0.66 -28.31
CA SER A 4 -11.00 1.09 -27.65
C SER A 4 -10.97 2.63 -27.63
N PHE A 5 -11.07 3.24 -26.46
CA PHE A 5 -10.78 4.65 -26.28
C PHE A 5 -9.29 4.78 -25.91
N SER A 6 -8.51 5.29 -26.85
CA SER A 6 -7.13 5.70 -26.61
C SER A 6 -7.16 7.18 -26.21
N LEU A 7 -7.02 7.48 -24.91
CA LEU A 7 -6.89 8.85 -24.44
C LEU A 7 -5.41 9.20 -24.41
N VAL A 8 -4.94 9.91 -25.42
CA VAL A 8 -3.60 10.52 -25.43
C VAL A 8 -3.70 11.86 -24.75
N THR A 9 -3.29 11.95 -23.49
CA THR A 9 -3.22 13.22 -22.78
C THR A 9 -1.83 13.82 -22.96
N THR A 10 -1.69 14.78 -23.84
CA THR A 10 -0.47 15.55 -24.02
C THR A 10 -0.48 16.69 -22.98
N ALA A 11 0.29 16.58 -21.93
CA ALA A 11 0.50 17.68 -20.99
C ALA A 11 1.49 18.67 -21.60
N THR A 12 0.99 19.82 -22.04
CA THR A 12 1.82 20.92 -22.54
C THR A 12 2.24 21.79 -21.36
N LEU A 13 3.51 21.73 -21.00
CA LEU A 13 4.12 22.63 -20.02
C LEU A 13 4.33 24.01 -20.69
N ALA A 14 3.58 25.01 -20.28
CA ALA A 14 3.78 26.40 -20.73
C ALA A 14 4.96 27.01 -19.96
N MET A 15 6.06 27.27 -20.63
CA MET A 15 7.15 28.08 -20.09
C MET A 15 6.78 29.56 -20.20
N LEU A 16 6.75 30.29 -19.08
CA LEU A 16 6.75 31.75 -19.05
C LEU A 16 8.14 32.24 -19.43
N ALA A 17 8.24 32.87 -20.59
CA ALA A 17 9.42 33.64 -20.96
C ALA A 17 9.33 35.04 -20.36
N ALA A 18 10.25 35.37 -19.43
CA ALA A 18 10.47 36.73 -18.98
C ALA A 18 11.52 37.37 -19.88
N CYS A 19 11.14 38.45 -20.60
CA CYS A 19 12.04 39.29 -21.35
C CYS A 19 12.85 40.20 -20.44
N GLY A 20 14.16 40.18 -20.59
CA GLY A 20 15.08 41.22 -20.07
C GLY A 20 16.39 41.15 -20.83
N GLY A 21 16.60 42.05 -21.76
CA GLY A 21 17.77 42.06 -22.60
C GLY A 21 19.02 42.67 -21.95
N SER A 22 20.19 42.18 -22.28
CA SER A 22 21.41 42.89 -22.66
C SER A 22 22.50 41.93 -23.09
N SER A 23 23.20 42.32 -24.14
CA SER A 23 24.21 41.59 -24.91
C SER A 23 25.50 41.35 -24.16
N SER A 24 25.98 40.11 -24.14
CA SER A 24 27.41 39.76 -24.11
C SER A 24 27.59 38.29 -24.48
N GLY A 25 28.62 37.97 -25.25
CA GLY A 25 28.98 36.76 -25.95
C GLY A 25 28.57 35.44 -25.29
N GLY A 26 27.58 34.79 -25.87
CA GLY A 26 27.08 33.55 -25.37
C GLY A 26 27.98 32.37 -25.81
N ILE A 27 28.48 31.63 -24.83
CA ILE A 27 28.93 30.26 -25.03
C ILE A 27 27.73 29.45 -25.52
N PRO A 28 27.83 28.68 -26.65
CA PRO A 28 26.73 27.88 -27.10
C PRO A 28 26.39 26.83 -26.02
N ILE A 29 25.20 26.93 -25.46
CA ILE A 29 24.64 25.92 -24.56
C ILE A 29 24.47 24.66 -25.43
N PRO A 30 25.09 23.50 -25.08
CA PRO A 30 24.84 22.26 -25.80
C PRO A 30 23.34 22.01 -25.79
N ALA A 31 22.78 21.57 -26.93
CA ALA A 31 21.40 21.17 -27.01
C ALA A 31 21.09 20.25 -25.84
N SER A 32 20.20 20.68 -24.94
CA SER A 32 19.76 19.89 -23.80
C SER A 32 19.28 18.56 -24.36
N VAL A 33 19.94 17.48 -23.98
CA VAL A 33 19.40 16.13 -24.19
C VAL A 33 18.11 16.12 -23.40
N GLN A 34 16.98 16.24 -24.12
CA GLN A 34 15.67 16.03 -23.51
C GLN A 34 15.69 14.62 -22.93
N PRO A 35 15.48 14.44 -21.62
CA PRO A 35 15.31 13.11 -21.10
C PRO A 35 14.20 12.46 -21.90
N THR A 36 14.46 11.31 -22.46
CA THR A 36 13.44 10.50 -23.14
C THR A 36 12.38 10.18 -22.09
N GLN A 37 11.27 10.90 -22.13
CA GLN A 37 10.16 10.66 -21.22
C GLN A 37 9.63 9.26 -21.55
N THR A 38 9.82 8.33 -20.63
CA THR A 38 9.25 6.99 -20.75
C THR A 38 7.73 7.16 -20.71
N THR A 39 7.06 6.88 -21.83
CA THR A 39 5.61 7.02 -21.92
C THR A 39 4.99 5.73 -21.43
N TYR A 40 4.56 5.69 -20.18
CA TYR A 40 3.76 4.58 -19.66
C TYR A 40 2.41 4.52 -20.36
N THR A 41 1.94 3.31 -20.66
CA THR A 41 0.58 3.10 -21.18
C THR A 41 -0.28 2.50 -20.10
N ILE A 42 -1.51 3.01 -19.96
CA ILE A 42 -2.47 2.58 -18.94
C ILE A 42 -3.73 2.07 -19.62
N SER A 43 -4.21 0.93 -19.16
CA SER A 43 -5.47 0.33 -19.60
C SER A 43 -6.19 -0.30 -18.43
N VAL A 44 -7.50 -0.49 -18.54
CA VAL A 44 -8.26 -1.26 -17.56
C VAL A 44 -7.91 -2.73 -17.72
N PHE A 45 -7.45 -3.36 -16.65
CA PHE A 45 -7.21 -4.79 -16.56
C PHE A 45 -8.51 -5.53 -16.20
N ALA A 46 -9.18 -5.10 -15.12
CA ALA A 46 -10.43 -5.66 -14.66
C ALA A 46 -11.31 -4.59 -13.99
N GLN A 47 -12.58 -4.89 -13.86
CA GLN A 47 -13.54 -4.11 -13.09
C GLN A 47 -14.14 -5.01 -12.01
N ALA A 48 -14.13 -4.55 -10.76
CA ALA A 48 -14.80 -5.23 -9.67
C ALA A 48 -16.32 -5.30 -9.92
N PRO A 49 -16.98 -6.41 -9.58
CA PRO A 49 -18.41 -6.56 -9.81
C PRO A 49 -19.24 -5.61 -8.94
N GLY A 50 -20.32 -5.12 -9.51
CA GLY A 50 -21.30 -4.31 -8.77
C GLY A 50 -20.74 -3.00 -8.25
N LYS A 51 -20.65 -2.84 -6.92
CA LYS A 51 -20.11 -1.68 -6.21
C LYS A 51 -18.88 -2.03 -5.38
N LEU A 52 -18.35 -3.21 -5.57
CA LEU A 52 -17.13 -3.62 -4.87
C LEU A 52 -15.95 -2.76 -5.27
N ARG A 53 -15.05 -2.54 -4.34
CA ARG A 53 -13.86 -1.69 -4.47
C ARG A 53 -12.61 -2.52 -4.30
N PRO A 54 -11.79 -2.71 -5.36
CA PRO A 54 -10.55 -3.43 -5.24
C PRO A 54 -9.57 -2.64 -4.35
N ASP A 55 -8.95 -3.33 -3.42
CA ASP A 55 -7.96 -2.78 -2.53
C ASP A 55 -6.58 -3.38 -2.79
N ASP A 56 -6.13 -4.38 -2.06
CA ASP A 56 -4.85 -5.02 -2.32
C ASP A 56 -4.91 -6.05 -3.46
N LEU A 57 -3.76 -6.30 -4.06
CA LEU A 57 -3.54 -7.21 -5.17
C LEU A 57 -2.44 -8.21 -4.84
N LEU A 58 -2.59 -9.44 -5.32
CA LEU A 58 -1.62 -10.51 -5.13
C LEU A 58 -1.46 -11.32 -6.40
N GLN A 59 -0.21 -11.64 -6.78
CA GLN A 59 0.07 -12.69 -7.76
C GLN A 59 0.44 -13.99 -7.05
N MET A 60 -0.25 -15.08 -7.36
CA MET A 60 0.12 -16.41 -6.91
C MET A 60 0.06 -17.39 -8.10
N GLY A 61 1.21 -17.92 -8.49
CA GLY A 61 1.31 -18.73 -9.70
C GLY A 61 0.92 -17.96 -10.97
N GLY A 62 -0.02 -18.50 -11.73
CA GLY A 62 -0.56 -17.87 -12.95
C GLY A 62 -1.81 -17.02 -12.72
N SER A 63 -2.24 -16.83 -11.46
CA SER A 63 -3.45 -16.11 -11.10
C SER A 63 -3.15 -14.80 -10.40
N ILE A 64 -4.06 -13.84 -10.57
CA ILE A 64 -4.08 -12.56 -9.87
C ILE A 64 -5.28 -12.57 -8.92
N PHE A 65 -5.04 -12.28 -7.65
CA PHE A 65 -6.08 -12.12 -6.65
C PHE A 65 -6.24 -10.64 -6.33
N ALA A 66 -7.48 -10.21 -6.19
CA ALA A 66 -7.83 -8.88 -5.70
C ALA A 66 -8.79 -9.03 -4.52
N VAL A 67 -8.48 -8.39 -3.42
CA VAL A 67 -9.47 -8.17 -2.37
C VAL A 67 -10.37 -7.02 -2.78
N CYS A 68 -11.69 -7.20 -2.59
CA CYS A 68 -12.70 -6.22 -3.01
C CYS A 68 -13.65 -5.94 -1.85
N GLN A 69 -13.55 -4.74 -1.32
CA GLN A 69 -14.33 -4.24 -0.20
C GLN A 69 -15.77 -3.92 -0.59
N ASP A 70 -16.71 -4.16 0.33
CA ASP A 70 -18.09 -3.68 0.23
C ASP A 70 -18.30 -2.53 1.23
N ASN A 71 -18.80 -1.40 0.75
CA ASN A 71 -19.10 -0.23 1.59
C ASN A 71 -20.23 -0.47 2.63
N ASN A 72 -20.80 -1.66 2.65
CA ASN A 72 -21.76 -2.06 3.67
C ASN A 72 -21.09 -2.61 4.95
N ASN A 73 -19.77 -2.66 4.96
CA ASN A 73 -18.97 -2.99 6.13
C ASN A 73 -17.98 -1.84 6.38
N ASN A 74 -17.87 -1.42 7.64
CA ASN A 74 -16.94 -0.37 8.06
C ASN A 74 -15.55 -0.95 8.34
N PRO A 75 -14.47 -0.12 8.30
CA PRO A 75 -13.11 -0.56 8.63
C PRO A 75 -12.96 -1.17 10.04
N ASP A 76 -13.84 -0.82 10.98
CA ASP A 76 -13.89 -1.41 12.32
C ASP A 76 -14.60 -2.77 12.39
N GLY A 77 -15.02 -3.32 11.24
CA GLY A 77 -15.72 -4.59 11.13
C GLY A 77 -17.22 -4.52 11.40
N THR A 78 -17.76 -3.37 11.75
CA THR A 78 -19.21 -3.22 11.97
C THR A 78 -19.97 -3.09 10.65
N ASP A 79 -21.15 -3.70 10.59
CA ASP A 79 -22.00 -3.57 9.42
C ASP A 79 -22.72 -2.22 9.40
N VAL A 80 -22.87 -1.65 8.21
CA VAL A 80 -23.75 -0.49 8.01
C VAL A 80 -25.18 -0.93 8.29
N PRO A 81 -25.93 -0.26 9.19
CA PRO A 81 -27.25 -0.70 9.60
C PRO A 81 -28.23 -0.89 8.43
N GLY A 82 -28.88 -2.06 8.40
CA GLY A 82 -29.87 -2.40 7.36
C GLY A 82 -29.27 -2.88 6.04
N THR A 83 -27.98 -3.14 5.98
CA THR A 83 -27.31 -3.70 4.81
C THR A 83 -26.83 -5.13 5.07
N THR A 84 -26.33 -5.79 4.05
CA THR A 84 -25.68 -7.10 4.14
C THR A 84 -24.35 -6.99 3.38
N PRO A 85 -23.22 -7.01 4.08
CA PRO A 85 -21.90 -6.95 3.44
C PRO A 85 -21.65 -8.12 2.50
N GLN A 86 -20.94 -7.86 1.42
CA GLN A 86 -20.61 -8.86 0.41
C GLN A 86 -19.18 -8.67 -0.11
N SER A 87 -18.24 -8.42 0.77
CA SER A 87 -16.83 -8.34 0.40
C SER A 87 -16.33 -9.65 -0.21
N GLU A 88 -15.43 -9.57 -1.17
CA GLU A 88 -14.99 -10.73 -1.95
C GLU A 88 -13.48 -10.68 -2.22
N VAL A 89 -12.88 -11.86 -2.29
CA VAL A 89 -11.59 -12.04 -2.98
C VAL A 89 -11.89 -12.62 -4.35
N ILE A 90 -11.40 -11.98 -5.40
CA ILE A 90 -11.65 -12.37 -6.78
C ILE A 90 -10.35 -12.86 -7.39
N GLU A 91 -10.37 -14.07 -7.92
CA GLU A 91 -9.28 -14.63 -8.70
C GLU A 91 -9.48 -14.33 -10.17
N TYR A 92 -8.46 -13.77 -10.82
CA TYR A 92 -8.41 -13.48 -12.24
C TYR A 92 -7.28 -14.25 -12.92
N ASP A 93 -7.46 -14.55 -14.21
CA ASP A 93 -6.32 -14.88 -15.08
C ASP A 93 -5.48 -13.64 -15.39
N THR A 94 -4.32 -13.82 -16.01
CA THR A 94 -3.41 -12.70 -16.40
C THR A 94 -3.98 -11.79 -17.49
N LYS A 95 -5.22 -12.04 -17.96
CA LYS A 95 -5.94 -11.21 -18.92
C LYS A 95 -7.11 -10.44 -18.30
N GLY A 96 -7.32 -10.60 -16.97
CA GLY A 96 -8.41 -9.96 -16.24
C GLY A 96 -9.76 -10.68 -16.33
N ASN A 97 -9.79 -11.94 -16.79
CA ASN A 97 -11.01 -12.73 -16.74
C ASN A 97 -11.16 -13.36 -15.35
N VAL A 98 -12.35 -13.24 -14.77
CA VAL A 98 -12.65 -13.87 -13.47
C VAL A 98 -12.60 -15.38 -13.61
N LEU A 99 -11.81 -16.02 -12.74
CA LEU A 99 -11.73 -17.47 -12.62
C LEU A 99 -12.63 -17.96 -11.48
N GLN A 100 -12.56 -17.27 -10.33
CA GLN A 100 -13.28 -17.64 -9.12
C GLN A 100 -13.50 -16.43 -8.22
N THR A 101 -14.48 -16.57 -7.30
CA THR A 101 -14.81 -15.58 -6.27
C THR A 101 -15.00 -16.25 -4.93
N PHE A 102 -14.42 -15.69 -3.87
CA PHE A 102 -14.55 -16.13 -2.49
C PHE A 102 -15.21 -15.01 -1.69
N LYS A 103 -16.33 -15.29 -1.03
CA LYS A 103 -16.96 -14.33 -0.11
C LYS A 103 -16.19 -14.34 1.19
N VAL A 104 -15.74 -13.18 1.63
CA VAL A 104 -14.99 -12.99 2.87
C VAL A 104 -15.73 -12.06 3.82
N PRO A 105 -15.68 -12.32 5.13
CA PRO A 105 -16.33 -11.45 6.11
C PRO A 105 -15.47 -10.21 6.40
N GLY A 106 -16.11 -9.19 6.94
CA GLY A 106 -15.49 -7.96 7.39
C GLY A 106 -15.15 -7.00 6.25
N HIS A 107 -14.36 -6.00 6.58
CA HIS A 107 -13.76 -5.06 5.64
C HIS A 107 -12.34 -5.58 5.31
N PRO A 108 -12.16 -6.30 4.21
CA PRO A 108 -10.89 -6.92 3.89
C PRO A 108 -9.95 -5.93 3.22
N ASP A 109 -8.66 -5.97 3.59
CA ASP A 109 -7.64 -5.02 3.14
C ASP A 109 -6.47 -5.76 2.47
N GLY A 110 -5.66 -6.50 3.20
CA GLY A 110 -4.42 -7.09 2.69
C GLY A 110 -4.54 -8.53 2.23
N LEU A 111 -3.64 -8.91 1.31
CA LEU A 111 -3.51 -10.26 0.74
C LEU A 111 -2.10 -10.82 0.93
N LEU A 112 -2.02 -12.09 1.30
CA LEU A 112 -0.76 -12.82 1.42
C LEU A 112 -0.84 -14.19 0.73
N ALA A 113 0.08 -14.50 -0.18
CA ALA A 113 0.33 -15.89 -0.57
C ALA A 113 1.14 -16.58 0.53
N PHE A 114 0.47 -17.41 1.34
CA PHE A 114 1.14 -18.15 2.41
C PHE A 114 1.95 -19.34 1.86
N ASP A 115 1.39 -20.01 0.86
CA ASP A 115 2.05 -21.05 0.07
C ASP A 115 1.49 -21.07 -1.37
N ALA A 116 1.76 -22.11 -2.14
CA ALA A 116 1.37 -22.19 -3.55
C ALA A 116 -0.16 -22.31 -3.78
N THR A 117 -0.95 -22.61 -2.76
CA THR A 117 -2.40 -22.85 -2.85
C THR A 117 -3.20 -22.10 -1.78
N THR A 118 -2.53 -21.42 -0.85
CA THR A 118 -3.17 -20.82 0.31
C THR A 118 -2.98 -19.30 0.29
N VAL A 119 -4.10 -18.59 0.26
CA VAL A 119 -4.16 -17.13 0.40
C VAL A 119 -4.69 -16.77 1.77
N TRP A 120 -4.02 -15.86 2.47
CA TRP A 120 -4.55 -15.24 3.67
C TRP A 120 -5.05 -13.85 3.35
N VAL A 121 -6.15 -13.46 3.99
CA VAL A 121 -6.79 -12.15 3.87
C VAL A 121 -6.89 -11.54 5.26
N SER A 122 -6.33 -10.36 5.47
CA SER A 122 -6.61 -9.54 6.64
C SER A 122 -7.90 -8.76 6.43
N SER A 123 -8.63 -8.51 7.51
CA SER A 123 -9.86 -7.71 7.47
C SER A 123 -10.01 -6.93 8.76
N ASN A 124 -10.68 -5.77 8.66
CA ASN A 124 -11.02 -4.87 9.76
C ASN A 124 -9.77 -4.16 10.33
N GLU A 125 -9.27 -3.22 9.57
CA GLU A 125 -8.04 -2.46 9.89
C GLU A 125 -8.17 -1.59 11.15
N ASP A 126 -9.38 -1.13 11.50
CA ASP A 126 -9.60 -0.22 12.62
C ASP A 126 -9.90 -0.91 13.95
N ALA A 127 -10.50 -2.13 13.94
CA ALA A 127 -10.82 -2.91 15.13
C ALA A 127 -11.19 -4.36 14.78
N ASP A 128 -11.34 -5.22 15.80
CA ASP A 128 -11.86 -6.59 15.66
C ASP A 128 -11.28 -7.38 14.46
N PRO A 129 -9.95 -7.49 14.34
CA PRO A 129 -9.29 -8.03 13.17
C PRO A 129 -9.65 -9.48 12.91
N LEU A 130 -9.80 -9.81 11.62
CA LEU A 130 -10.01 -11.16 11.13
C LEU A 130 -8.86 -11.58 10.22
N ILE A 131 -8.57 -12.87 10.20
CA ILE A 131 -7.75 -13.49 9.15
C ILE A 131 -8.58 -14.58 8.49
N THR A 132 -8.84 -14.44 7.20
CA THR A 132 -9.50 -15.49 6.41
C THR A 132 -8.47 -16.25 5.61
N VAL A 133 -8.37 -17.55 5.84
CA VAL A 133 -7.48 -18.47 5.11
C VAL A 133 -8.29 -19.13 4.00
N ILE A 134 -7.87 -18.95 2.77
CA ILE A 134 -8.49 -19.51 1.56
C ILE A 134 -7.58 -20.59 1.00
N ASP A 135 -8.07 -21.82 0.90
CA ASP A 135 -7.44 -22.89 0.12
C ASP A 135 -8.03 -22.86 -1.29
N THR A 136 -7.26 -22.36 -2.24
CA THR A 136 -7.69 -22.21 -3.64
C THR A 136 -7.79 -23.56 -4.36
N SER A 137 -7.11 -24.58 -3.89
CA SER A 137 -7.15 -25.92 -4.50
C SER A 137 -8.43 -26.68 -4.17
N SER A 138 -8.97 -26.49 -2.97
CA SER A 138 -10.22 -27.13 -2.51
C SER A 138 -11.43 -26.19 -2.54
N ASN A 139 -11.22 -24.92 -2.85
CA ASN A 139 -12.22 -23.86 -2.82
C ASN A 139 -12.91 -23.71 -1.45
N THR A 140 -12.14 -23.85 -0.39
CA THR A 140 -12.60 -23.71 0.98
C THR A 140 -11.98 -22.52 1.65
N LEU A 141 -12.72 -21.90 2.55
CA LEU A 141 -12.21 -20.80 3.36
C LEU A 141 -12.55 -21.01 4.84
N LYS A 142 -11.70 -20.43 5.69
CA LYS A 142 -11.86 -20.46 7.13
C LYS A 142 -11.44 -19.10 7.69
N THR A 143 -12.34 -18.49 8.45
CA THR A 143 -12.06 -17.22 9.13
C THR A 143 -11.65 -17.47 10.58
N LEU A 144 -10.61 -16.77 11.02
CA LEU A 144 -10.06 -16.80 12.36
C LEU A 144 -10.21 -15.43 13.00
N THR A 145 -10.44 -15.43 14.31
CA THR A 145 -10.47 -14.22 15.16
C THR A 145 -9.21 -14.13 16.00
N SER A 146 -8.86 -12.94 16.48
CA SER A 146 -7.77 -12.81 17.43
C SER A 146 -8.10 -13.51 18.76
N ASP A 147 -7.12 -14.17 19.37
CA ASP A 147 -7.23 -14.70 20.74
C ASP A 147 -7.12 -13.58 21.81
N THR A 148 -6.76 -12.38 21.39
CA THR A 148 -6.68 -11.18 22.21
C THR A 148 -7.52 -10.08 21.56
N ALA A 149 -8.63 -9.71 22.19
CA ALA A 149 -9.52 -8.64 21.72
C ALA A 149 -9.79 -7.65 22.85
N PRO A 150 -9.62 -6.32 22.63
CA PRO A 150 -8.98 -5.73 21.45
C PRO A 150 -7.50 -6.06 21.37
N LEU A 151 -6.89 -5.89 20.19
CA LEU A 151 -5.45 -5.96 20.03
C LEU A 151 -4.77 -4.89 20.93
N PRO A 152 -3.52 -5.11 21.37
CA PRO A 152 -2.73 -4.07 21.99
C PRO A 152 -2.65 -2.84 21.08
N GLY A 153 -3.12 -1.71 21.55
CA GLY A 153 -3.24 -0.50 20.74
C GLY A 153 -4.66 -0.20 20.26
N GLY A 154 -5.51 -1.22 20.11
CA GLY A 154 -6.95 -1.06 19.81
C GLY A 154 -7.32 -1.01 18.33
N GLY A 155 -6.33 -0.99 17.43
CA GLY A 155 -6.54 -1.09 15.98
C GLY A 155 -6.79 -2.53 15.51
N GLY A 156 -6.85 -2.72 14.20
CA GLY A 156 -6.98 -4.01 13.56
C GLY A 156 -5.71 -4.41 12.80
N LEU A 157 -5.89 -5.15 11.71
CA LEU A 157 -4.80 -5.60 10.84
C LEU A 157 -5.09 -5.17 9.40
N ASP A 158 -4.09 -4.60 8.75
CA ASP A 158 -4.13 -4.16 7.38
C ASP A 158 -3.42 -5.18 6.46
N ASP A 159 -2.21 -4.93 6.03
CA ASP A 159 -1.48 -5.80 5.10
C ASP A 159 -0.64 -6.87 5.83
N MET A 160 -0.31 -7.93 5.11
CA MET A 160 0.48 -9.04 5.64
C MET A 160 1.63 -9.43 4.73
N LYS A 161 2.79 -9.78 5.32
CA LYS A 161 3.94 -10.33 4.59
C LYS A 161 4.54 -11.53 5.30
N LEU A 162 4.90 -12.53 4.52
CA LEU A 162 5.63 -13.71 5.00
C LEU A 162 7.13 -13.46 4.84
N LEU A 163 7.85 -13.40 5.95
CA LEU A 163 9.30 -13.22 5.96
C LEU A 163 9.96 -14.23 6.91
N ASN A 164 10.91 -15.01 6.41
CA ASN A 164 11.62 -16.03 7.18
C ASN A 164 10.71 -17.02 7.92
N GLY A 165 9.55 -17.34 7.34
CA GLY A 165 8.56 -18.27 7.92
C GLY A 165 7.66 -17.66 9.00
N VAL A 166 7.73 -16.37 9.22
CA VAL A 166 6.84 -15.61 10.12
C VAL A 166 5.96 -14.69 9.28
N VAL A 167 4.65 -14.68 9.56
CA VAL A 167 3.73 -13.71 8.99
C VAL A 167 3.75 -12.47 9.86
N TYR A 168 4.03 -11.33 9.24
CA TYR A 168 3.94 -10.01 9.87
C TYR A 168 2.75 -9.28 9.28
N ALA A 169 1.97 -8.61 10.15
CA ALA A 169 0.82 -7.81 9.76
C ALA A 169 0.96 -6.37 10.26
N SER A 170 0.73 -5.39 9.40
CA SER A 170 0.64 -3.98 9.80
C SER A 170 -0.60 -3.76 10.64
N ALA A 171 -0.49 -2.81 11.58
CA ALA A 171 -1.57 -2.43 12.46
C ALA A 171 -1.96 -1.00 12.14
N SER A 172 -2.89 -0.84 11.22
CA SER A 172 -3.53 0.44 10.97
C SER A 172 -4.12 1.00 12.27
N ASN A 173 -4.09 2.32 12.45
CA ASN A 173 -4.54 2.99 13.67
C ASN A 173 -3.96 2.44 15.00
N PRO A 174 -2.63 2.33 15.14
CA PRO A 174 -2.06 1.98 16.43
C PRO A 174 -2.45 3.07 17.43
N SER A 175 -3.23 2.73 18.41
CA SER A 175 -3.97 3.58 19.36
C SER A 175 -3.36 4.96 19.60
N VAL A 176 -4.02 5.97 19.12
CA VAL A 176 -3.72 7.36 19.45
C VAL A 176 -4.16 7.60 20.89
N THR A 177 -3.21 7.57 21.82
CA THR A 177 -3.48 8.19 23.13
C THR A 177 -3.62 9.68 22.86
N LEU A 178 -4.85 10.17 22.86
CA LEU A 178 -5.18 11.59 22.68
C LEU A 178 -4.46 12.43 23.74
N ASN A 179 -3.20 12.69 23.52
CA ASN A 179 -2.48 13.71 24.23
C ASN A 179 -2.35 14.89 23.28
N PRO A 180 -3.17 15.93 23.41
CA PRO A 180 -3.16 17.06 22.49
C PRO A 180 -1.79 17.73 22.60
N ASN A 181 -0.87 17.37 21.70
CA ASN A 181 0.32 18.17 21.52
C ASN A 181 -0.13 19.46 20.77
N PRO A 182 -0.16 20.62 21.44
CA PRO A 182 -0.65 21.84 20.83
C PRO A 182 0.19 22.31 19.63
N ASN A 183 1.32 21.65 19.37
CA ASN A 183 2.22 21.97 18.27
C ASN A 183 2.05 21.03 17.06
N MET A 184 1.21 20.01 17.16
CA MET A 184 0.88 19.17 16.00
C MET A 184 -0.33 19.74 15.29
N ALA A 185 -0.19 20.02 14.00
CA ALA A 185 -1.32 20.39 13.16
C ALA A 185 -2.31 19.22 13.07
N PRO A 186 -3.63 19.47 13.07
CA PRO A 186 -4.63 18.44 12.83
C PRO A 186 -4.46 17.89 11.42
N TYR A 187 -4.26 16.56 11.29
CA TYR A 187 -4.01 15.92 10.00
C TYR A 187 -5.29 15.57 9.25
N SER A 188 -6.40 15.32 9.93
CA SER A 188 -7.68 15.05 9.27
C SER A 188 -8.88 15.46 10.12
N THR A 189 -10.03 15.50 9.50
CA THR A 189 -11.33 15.48 10.16
C THR A 189 -11.94 14.11 9.93
N ASP A 190 -12.46 13.47 10.98
CA ASP A 190 -13.22 12.25 10.84
C ASP A 190 -14.52 12.46 10.04
N SER A 191 -15.25 11.39 9.77
CA SER A 191 -16.52 11.44 9.04
C SER A 191 -17.61 12.28 9.74
N SER A 192 -17.43 12.61 11.02
CA SER A 192 -18.30 13.50 11.80
C SER A 192 -17.90 14.97 11.68
N GLY A 193 -16.76 15.27 11.05
CA GLY A 193 -16.14 16.59 10.99
C GLY A 193 -15.35 16.96 12.25
N ALA A 194 -15.12 16.02 13.16
CA ALA A 194 -14.26 16.24 14.30
C ALA A 194 -12.78 16.24 13.87
N THR A 195 -12.01 17.19 14.40
CA THR A 195 -10.57 17.25 14.15
C THR A 195 -9.86 16.13 14.89
N LEU A 196 -9.23 15.21 14.18
CA LEU A 196 -8.35 14.21 14.76
C LEU A 196 -7.03 14.89 15.14
N VAL A 197 -6.72 14.89 16.42
CA VAL A 197 -5.44 15.40 16.94
C VAL A 197 -4.58 14.17 17.26
N TYR A 198 -3.57 13.94 16.44
CA TYR A 198 -2.65 12.84 16.66
C TYR A 198 -1.74 13.13 17.86
N GLY A 199 -1.73 12.22 18.82
CA GLY A 199 -0.80 12.18 19.94
C GLY A 199 0.43 11.34 19.64
N VAL A 200 1.18 10.99 20.69
CA VAL A 200 2.24 9.99 20.57
C VAL A 200 1.62 8.60 20.52
N ASN A 201 1.80 7.89 19.41
CA ASN A 201 1.41 6.50 19.28
C ASN A 201 2.36 5.61 20.04
N THR A 202 1.82 4.82 20.95
CA THR A 202 2.60 3.87 21.75
C THR A 202 2.18 2.42 21.53
N GLY A 203 1.19 2.19 20.68
CA GLY A 203 0.75 0.87 20.28
C GLY A 203 1.71 0.19 19.30
N PRO A 204 1.53 -1.10 19.05
CA PRO A 204 2.26 -1.79 17.99
C PRO A 204 1.87 -1.26 16.60
N ALA A 205 2.87 -1.06 15.74
CA ALA A 205 2.68 -0.79 14.32
C ALA A 205 2.76 -2.07 13.48
N LEU A 206 3.31 -3.13 14.05
CA LEU A 206 3.46 -4.42 13.37
C LEU A 206 3.31 -5.54 14.38
N PHE A 207 2.59 -6.59 13.98
CA PHE A 207 2.43 -7.82 14.72
C PHE A 207 3.08 -9.02 14.01
N ALA A 208 3.63 -9.95 14.77
CA ALA A 208 3.93 -11.29 14.31
C ALA A 208 2.71 -12.19 14.55
N ILE A 209 2.21 -12.84 13.51
CA ILE A 209 0.98 -13.62 13.56
C ILE A 209 1.30 -15.10 13.66
N THR A 210 0.63 -15.78 14.57
CA THR A 210 0.70 -17.24 14.74
C THR A 210 -0.70 -17.82 14.81
N LEU A 211 -0.99 -18.84 14.00
CA LEU A 211 -2.26 -19.56 14.09
C LEU A 211 -2.25 -20.49 15.31
N ASN A 212 -3.32 -20.43 16.09
CA ASN A 212 -3.45 -21.30 17.26
C ASN A 212 -3.85 -22.74 16.88
N ALA A 213 -3.47 -23.69 17.72
CA ALA A 213 -3.74 -25.12 17.48
C ALA A 213 -5.24 -25.47 17.47
N ASP A 214 -6.11 -24.61 17.99
CA ASP A 214 -7.56 -24.76 17.91
C ASP A 214 -8.08 -24.60 16.49
N GLY A 215 -7.26 -23.97 15.64
CA GLY A 215 -7.53 -23.67 14.24
C GLY A 215 -8.68 -22.68 14.03
N THR A 216 -9.14 -21.97 15.04
CA THR A 216 -10.22 -20.96 14.97
C THR A 216 -9.77 -19.58 15.37
N THR A 217 -8.59 -19.49 15.98
CA THR A 217 -8.01 -18.23 16.44
C THR A 217 -6.58 -18.05 15.95
N PHE A 218 -6.11 -16.81 15.97
CA PHE A 218 -4.71 -16.45 15.80
C PHE A 218 -4.23 -15.61 16.98
N HIS A 219 -2.92 -15.69 17.24
CA HIS A 219 -2.23 -14.84 18.19
C HIS A 219 -1.44 -13.76 17.45
N ALA A 220 -1.58 -12.49 17.90
CA ALA A 220 -0.86 -11.34 17.36
C ALA A 220 0.13 -10.81 18.40
N ALA A 221 1.41 -11.13 18.25
CA ALA A 221 2.47 -10.66 19.13
C ALA A 221 3.09 -9.37 18.60
N PRO A 222 3.23 -8.29 19.39
CA PRO A 222 3.90 -7.07 18.95
C PRO A 222 5.32 -7.34 18.42
N ALA A 223 5.61 -6.89 17.20
CA ALA A 223 6.90 -7.03 16.54
C ALA A 223 7.64 -5.70 16.36
N LEU A 224 6.90 -4.60 16.19
CA LEU A 224 7.41 -3.24 16.12
C LEU A 224 6.44 -2.29 16.79
N MET A 225 6.95 -1.39 17.62
CA MET A 225 6.14 -0.34 18.25
C MET A 225 6.14 0.92 17.39
N SER A 226 5.01 1.63 17.33
CA SER A 226 4.87 2.87 16.55
C SER A 226 5.83 3.97 16.96
N SER A 227 6.30 3.96 18.23
CA SER A 227 7.26 4.90 18.79
C SER A 227 8.69 4.33 18.88
N THR A 228 9.03 3.38 18.05
CA THR A 228 10.37 2.77 18.06
C THR A 228 11.44 3.81 17.70
N ALA A 229 12.61 3.72 18.36
CA ALA A 229 13.79 4.46 17.99
C ALA A 229 14.29 3.99 16.64
N ALA A 230 14.57 4.93 15.75
CA ALA A 230 15.01 4.69 14.38
C ALA A 230 16.16 5.63 14.00
N THR A 231 16.65 5.48 12.78
CA THR A 231 17.57 6.44 12.17
C THR A 231 17.01 6.89 10.82
N LEU A 232 17.29 8.12 10.41
CA LEU A 232 17.08 8.47 9.01
C LEU A 232 17.89 7.54 8.13
N LEU A 233 17.26 6.97 7.10
CA LEU A 233 17.89 6.00 6.20
C LEU A 233 19.20 6.54 5.59
N HIS A 234 19.26 7.84 5.37
CA HIS A 234 20.46 8.54 4.92
C HIS A 234 20.94 9.50 6.00
N GLY A 235 22.22 9.36 6.38
CA GLY A 235 22.88 10.20 7.36
C GLY A 235 22.88 9.66 8.79
N ASN A 236 22.19 8.56 9.06
CA ASN A 236 22.16 7.89 10.39
C ASN A 236 21.74 8.83 11.54
N THR A 237 20.95 9.86 11.26
CA THR A 237 20.44 10.75 12.30
C THR A 237 19.42 10.02 13.13
N PRO A 238 19.58 9.92 14.46
CA PRO A 238 18.59 9.29 15.31
C PRO A 238 17.28 10.06 15.29
N VAL A 239 16.17 9.30 15.21
CA VAL A 239 14.80 9.79 15.31
C VAL A 239 13.98 8.84 16.15
N THR A 240 12.82 9.29 16.60
CA THR A 240 11.80 8.42 17.20
C THR A 240 10.61 8.43 16.25
N LEU A 241 10.16 7.26 15.83
CA LEU A 241 8.97 7.13 15.00
C LEU A 241 7.72 7.57 15.77
N ASN A 242 6.70 7.92 15.05
CA ASN A 242 5.35 8.13 15.57
C ASN A 242 4.35 7.70 14.49
N MET A 243 4.42 6.41 14.12
CA MET A 243 3.57 5.89 13.06
C MET A 243 2.10 6.00 13.46
N THR A 244 1.34 6.72 12.66
CA THR A 244 -0.09 6.98 12.92
C THR A 244 -0.99 6.09 12.08
N ASP A 245 -0.48 5.65 10.95
CA ASP A 245 -1.21 4.82 9.97
C ASP A 245 -0.21 3.89 9.26
N PRO A 246 0.25 2.81 9.92
CA PRO A 246 1.02 1.75 9.28
C PRO A 246 0.08 0.92 8.40
N ASP A 247 0.09 1.22 7.14
CA ASP A 247 -0.81 0.68 6.12
C ASP A 247 -0.16 -0.53 5.40
N SER A 248 0.07 -0.42 4.11
CA SER A 248 0.67 -1.48 3.32
C SER A 248 2.11 -1.80 3.73
N SER A 249 2.55 -2.97 3.35
CA SER A 249 3.93 -3.41 3.58
C SER A 249 4.51 -4.13 2.36
N ALA A 250 5.83 -4.19 2.29
CA ALA A 250 6.56 -4.85 1.21
C ALA A 250 7.87 -5.46 1.71
N ILE A 251 8.45 -6.35 0.90
CA ILE A 251 9.82 -6.80 1.10
C ILE A 251 10.71 -6.06 0.09
N ALA A 252 11.63 -5.24 0.59
CA ALA A 252 12.59 -4.55 -0.25
C ALA A 252 13.61 -5.52 -0.88
N PRO A 253 14.29 -5.11 -1.96
CA PRO A 253 15.37 -5.93 -2.55
C PRO A 253 16.53 -6.27 -1.60
N SER A 254 16.70 -5.50 -0.52
CA SER A 254 17.63 -5.79 0.58
C SER A 254 17.20 -6.97 1.45
N GLY A 255 15.92 -7.38 1.40
CA GLY A 255 15.31 -8.35 2.29
C GLY A 255 14.69 -7.73 3.56
N ASP A 256 14.71 -6.42 3.68
CA ASP A 256 14.06 -5.72 4.79
C ASP A 256 12.54 -5.71 4.60
N LEU A 257 11.81 -5.82 5.71
CA LEU A 257 10.38 -5.50 5.71
C LEU A 257 10.23 -3.99 5.69
N VAL A 258 9.41 -3.48 4.79
CA VAL A 258 9.12 -2.05 4.64
C VAL A 258 7.65 -1.82 4.90
N ILE A 259 7.33 -0.81 5.70
CA ILE A 259 5.97 -0.40 6.04
C ILE A 259 5.76 1.00 5.46
N ASP A 260 4.66 1.19 4.77
CA ASP A 260 4.16 2.50 4.40
C ASP A 260 3.47 3.11 5.62
N SER A 261 4.06 4.13 6.25
CA SER A 261 3.39 4.92 7.27
C SER A 261 2.67 6.07 6.55
N GLN A 262 1.44 5.77 6.11
CA GLN A 262 0.73 6.57 5.11
C GLN A 262 0.57 8.03 5.57
N GLN A 263 -0.04 8.25 6.73
CA GLN A 263 -0.31 9.60 7.25
C GLN A 263 0.96 10.39 7.57
N ASP A 264 2.07 9.71 7.86
CA ASP A 264 3.35 10.34 8.19
C ASP A 264 4.18 10.62 6.94
N SER A 265 3.75 10.14 5.77
CA SER A 265 4.45 10.29 4.48
C SER A 265 5.86 9.73 4.55
N GLU A 266 6.02 8.50 5.01
CA GLU A 266 7.33 7.88 5.18
C GLU A 266 7.31 6.36 4.94
N LEU A 267 8.45 5.82 4.49
CA LEU A 267 8.72 4.39 4.48
C LEU A 267 9.56 4.00 5.68
N VAL A 268 9.12 3.00 6.44
CA VAL A 268 9.84 2.47 7.60
C VAL A 268 10.45 1.13 7.23
N PHE A 269 11.78 1.07 7.19
CA PHE A 269 12.55 -0.14 6.87
C PHE A 269 12.94 -0.86 8.14
N VAL A 270 12.60 -2.15 8.25
CA VAL A 270 12.92 -3.00 9.39
C VAL A 270 13.81 -4.13 8.94
N SER A 271 15.11 -3.99 9.19
CA SER A 271 16.09 -5.04 8.94
C SER A 271 16.18 -6.00 10.11
N GLY A 272 16.42 -7.29 9.83
CA GLY A 272 16.61 -8.31 10.86
C GLY A 272 15.43 -8.46 11.83
N ILE A 273 14.21 -8.19 11.37
CA ILE A 273 12.99 -8.25 12.19
C ILE A 273 12.88 -9.57 12.96
N GLY A 274 12.46 -9.50 14.22
CA GLY A 274 12.32 -10.65 15.10
C GLY A 274 13.63 -11.24 15.62
N THR A 275 14.78 -10.58 15.37
CA THR A 275 16.09 -10.99 15.86
C THR A 275 16.74 -9.95 16.77
N ASN A 276 17.81 -10.30 17.46
CA ASN A 276 18.60 -9.36 18.25
C ASN A 276 19.35 -8.31 17.38
N ALA A 277 19.37 -8.49 16.06
CA ALA A 277 19.97 -7.56 15.10
C ALA A 277 18.94 -6.64 14.45
N GLN A 278 17.69 -6.63 14.95
CA GLN A 278 16.65 -5.76 14.41
C GLN A 278 17.09 -4.29 14.46
N ALA A 279 17.05 -3.63 13.33
CA ALA A 279 17.33 -2.20 13.22
C ALA A 279 16.25 -1.53 12.36
N VAL A 280 15.93 -0.30 12.70
CA VAL A 280 14.86 0.46 12.07
C VAL A 280 15.42 1.73 11.46
N SER A 281 15.07 1.98 10.21
CA SER A 281 15.37 3.23 9.54
C SER A 281 14.15 3.77 8.82
N VAL A 282 14.11 5.09 8.62
CA VAL A 282 12.96 5.78 8.03
C VAL A 282 13.39 6.68 6.89
N LEU A 283 12.61 6.67 5.83
CA LEU A 283 12.76 7.49 4.65
C LEU A 283 11.54 8.39 4.48
N PRO A 284 11.63 9.69 4.80
CA PRO A 284 10.55 10.62 4.51
C PRO A 284 10.31 10.74 3.00
N LEU A 285 9.06 10.72 2.59
CA LEU A 285 8.63 10.79 1.21
C LEU A 285 8.21 12.19 0.83
N THR A 286 8.64 12.64 -0.35
CA THR A 286 8.29 13.98 -0.83
C THR A 286 7.95 13.99 -2.32
N LEU A 287 6.91 14.75 -2.66
CA LEU A 287 6.55 15.09 -4.03
C LEU A 287 6.64 16.61 -4.18
N TYR A 288 7.48 17.09 -5.12
CA TYR A 288 7.75 18.51 -5.32
C TYR A 288 8.21 19.24 -4.04
N GLY A 289 8.93 18.54 -3.16
CA GLY A 289 9.45 19.09 -1.91
C GLY A 289 8.46 19.17 -0.74
N ASN A 290 7.26 18.62 -0.89
CA ASN A 290 6.27 18.54 0.18
C ASN A 290 6.10 17.06 0.62
N PRO A 291 5.83 16.79 1.90
CA PRO A 291 5.44 15.46 2.34
C PRO A 291 4.26 14.95 1.50
N TRP A 292 4.30 13.67 1.12
CA TRP A 292 3.28 13.10 0.26
C TRP A 292 2.93 11.68 0.73
N PRO A 293 1.72 11.47 1.24
CA PRO A 293 1.29 10.17 1.70
C PRO A 293 1.11 9.20 0.53
N VAL A 294 1.54 7.98 0.75
CA VAL A 294 1.36 6.86 -0.17
C VAL A 294 0.69 5.71 0.56
N ASP A 295 -0.13 4.99 -0.13
CA ASP A 295 -0.88 3.85 0.36
C ASP A 295 -0.04 2.56 0.22
N ASP A 296 0.57 2.37 -0.94
CA ASP A 296 1.36 1.18 -1.22
C ASP A 296 2.67 1.51 -1.94
N THR A 297 3.73 0.78 -1.59
CA THR A 297 5.03 0.84 -2.25
C THR A 297 5.52 -0.56 -2.60
N ARG A 298 5.85 -0.78 -3.89
CA ARG A 298 6.39 -2.05 -4.39
C ARG A 298 7.66 -1.84 -5.19
N TRP A 299 8.54 -2.83 -5.17
CA TRP A 299 9.73 -2.86 -6.01
C TRP A 299 9.50 -3.72 -7.23
N SER A 300 9.92 -3.19 -8.38
CA SER A 300 9.96 -4.01 -9.59
C SER A 300 10.93 -5.18 -9.40
N PRO A 301 10.62 -6.36 -9.95
CA PRO A 301 11.47 -7.54 -9.80
C PRO A 301 12.87 -7.33 -10.39
N PRO A 302 13.87 -8.06 -9.90
CA PRO A 302 15.24 -7.97 -10.40
C PRO A 302 15.40 -8.49 -11.84
N SER A 303 14.45 -9.28 -12.35
CA SER A 303 14.42 -9.77 -13.73
C SER A 303 13.09 -9.43 -14.38
N GLY A 304 13.16 -8.73 -15.49
CA GLY A 304 12.12 -8.32 -16.43
C GLY A 304 10.66 -8.56 -16.04
N THR A 305 9.99 -7.50 -15.64
CA THR A 305 8.56 -7.48 -15.37
C THR A 305 7.78 -7.23 -16.61
N SER A 306 6.70 -7.97 -16.84
CA SER A 306 5.86 -7.73 -18.01
C SER A 306 4.99 -6.48 -17.84
N PHE A 307 4.39 -6.24 -16.67
CA PHE A 307 3.54 -5.07 -16.38
C PHE A 307 3.29 -4.90 -14.87
N MET A 308 2.77 -3.72 -14.50
CA MET A 308 2.27 -3.43 -13.16
C MET A 308 0.74 -3.50 -13.17
N LEU A 309 0.15 -4.04 -12.13
CA LEU A 309 -1.28 -3.89 -11.81
C LEU A 309 -1.44 -2.98 -10.61
N LEU A 310 -2.53 -2.22 -10.60
CA LEU A 310 -2.83 -1.24 -9.57
C LEU A 310 -4.35 -1.14 -9.38
N SER A 311 -4.83 -1.25 -8.16
CA SER A 311 -6.22 -1.00 -7.81
C SER A 311 -6.51 0.50 -7.72
N ASP A 312 -7.68 0.92 -8.16
CA ASP A 312 -8.24 2.25 -7.90
C ASP A 312 -9.56 2.03 -7.18
N ASN A 313 -9.49 2.05 -5.85
CA ASN A 313 -10.54 1.60 -4.96
C ASN A 313 -11.88 2.32 -5.24
N PRO A 314 -11.99 3.66 -5.21
CA PRO A 314 -13.27 4.33 -5.46
C PRO A 314 -13.79 4.16 -6.89
N ALA A 315 -12.90 3.89 -7.86
CA ALA A 315 -13.30 3.66 -9.24
C ALA A 315 -13.87 2.27 -9.48
N GLY A 316 -13.60 1.31 -8.58
CA GLY A 316 -13.93 -0.10 -8.76
C GLY A 316 -13.13 -0.75 -9.90
N LEU A 317 -11.92 -0.27 -10.17
CA LEU A 317 -11.11 -0.68 -11.32
C LEU A 317 -9.74 -1.19 -10.88
N ILE A 318 -9.24 -2.15 -11.63
CA ILE A 318 -7.83 -2.54 -11.61
C ILE A 318 -7.22 -2.10 -12.93
N TYR A 319 -6.18 -1.29 -12.86
CA TYR A 319 -5.45 -0.82 -14.02
C TYR A 319 -4.22 -1.67 -14.29
N ARG A 320 -3.89 -1.80 -15.56
CA ARG A 320 -2.62 -2.30 -16.05
C ARG A 320 -1.78 -1.14 -16.55
N ILE A 321 -0.54 -1.08 -16.11
CA ILE A 321 0.45 -0.10 -16.50
C ILE A 321 1.61 -0.84 -17.17
N ASP A 322 1.89 -0.49 -18.42
CA ASP A 322 3.01 -1.01 -19.20
C ASP A 322 4.09 0.07 -19.34
N SER A 323 5.34 -0.30 -19.13
CA SER A 323 6.50 0.54 -19.40
C SER A 323 7.14 0.10 -20.71
N PRO A 324 7.29 1.00 -21.70
CA PRO A 324 8.03 0.70 -22.92
C PRO A 324 9.49 0.35 -22.60
N GLY A 325 9.91 -0.87 -22.84
CA GLY A 325 11.23 -1.37 -22.47
C GLY A 325 11.30 -2.03 -21.10
N GLY A 326 10.16 -2.20 -20.43
CA GLY A 326 10.04 -2.80 -19.10
C GLY A 326 10.31 -1.82 -17.96
N PHE A 327 9.99 -2.25 -16.75
CA PHE A 327 10.32 -1.51 -15.53
C PHE A 327 11.80 -1.75 -15.17
N PRO A 328 12.57 -0.70 -14.78
CA PRO A 328 13.93 -0.88 -14.30
C PRO A 328 13.98 -1.85 -13.11
N PRO A 329 14.91 -2.81 -13.06
CA PRO A 329 15.00 -3.78 -11.97
C PRO A 329 15.18 -3.12 -10.60
N SER A 330 14.52 -3.63 -9.58
CA SER A 330 14.61 -3.19 -8.18
C SER A 330 14.32 -1.70 -7.97
N GLN A 331 13.56 -1.10 -8.88
CA GLN A 331 13.07 0.27 -8.74
C GLN A 331 11.79 0.28 -7.91
N ALA A 332 11.72 1.19 -6.93
CA ALA A 332 10.52 1.39 -6.14
C ALA A 332 9.49 2.26 -6.87
N TYR A 333 8.24 1.88 -6.71
CA TYR A 333 7.07 2.64 -7.15
C TYR A 333 6.07 2.72 -6.01
N SER A 334 5.40 3.86 -5.89
CA SER A 334 4.41 4.11 -4.84
C SER A 334 3.10 4.59 -5.46
N ALA A 335 2.00 4.28 -4.80
CA ALA A 335 0.66 4.70 -5.18
C ALA A 335 0.02 5.47 -4.03
N GLY A 336 -0.84 6.43 -4.35
CA GLY A 336 -1.60 7.20 -3.36
C GLY A 336 -2.03 8.55 -3.88
N GLN A 337 -3.03 9.14 -3.27
CA GLN A 337 -3.51 10.49 -3.57
C GLN A 337 -3.73 10.76 -5.08
N GLY A 338 -4.34 9.80 -5.78
CA GLY A 338 -4.64 9.90 -7.21
C GLY A 338 -3.43 9.82 -8.13
N THR A 339 -2.28 9.38 -7.63
CA THR A 339 -1.01 9.33 -8.37
C THR A 339 -0.35 7.95 -8.31
N VAL A 340 0.42 7.64 -9.36
CA VAL A 340 1.42 6.57 -9.35
C VAL A 340 2.78 7.21 -9.54
N LEU A 341 3.71 6.87 -8.68
CA LEU A 341 4.97 7.57 -8.50
C LEU A 341 6.14 6.59 -8.64
N GLN A 342 7.20 7.01 -9.29
CA GLN A 342 8.51 6.37 -9.15
C GLN A 342 9.19 6.96 -7.92
N THR A 343 9.61 6.11 -6.98
CA THR A 343 10.18 6.53 -5.70
C THR A 343 11.70 6.30 -5.70
N ASP A 344 12.45 7.36 -5.47
CA ASP A 344 13.89 7.25 -5.22
C ASP A 344 14.12 6.87 -3.75
N THR A 345 14.43 5.61 -3.50
CA THR A 345 14.68 5.10 -2.14
C THR A 345 16.00 5.60 -1.54
N THR A 346 16.80 6.38 -2.28
CA THR A 346 17.98 7.06 -1.73
C THR A 346 17.63 8.40 -1.11
N THR A 347 16.65 9.10 -1.65
CA THR A 347 16.33 10.49 -1.23
C THR A 347 14.91 10.66 -0.71
N GLY A 348 14.01 9.71 -0.94
CA GLY A 348 12.58 9.84 -0.69
C GLY A 348 11.85 10.76 -1.68
N VAL A 349 12.55 11.26 -2.69
CA VAL A 349 11.92 12.09 -3.73
C VAL A 349 11.14 11.21 -4.70
N MET A 350 9.91 11.60 -4.94
CA MET A 350 9.02 10.88 -5.85
C MET A 350 8.78 11.67 -7.14
N THR A 351 8.64 10.93 -8.24
CA THR A 351 8.38 11.48 -9.57
C THR A 351 7.11 10.85 -10.14
N PRO A 352 6.09 11.62 -10.53
CA PRO A 352 4.87 11.06 -11.09
C PRO A 352 5.14 10.32 -12.40
N ILE A 353 4.61 9.11 -12.51
CA ILE A 353 4.50 8.37 -13.77
C ILE A 353 3.09 8.45 -14.34
N TYR A 354 2.11 8.63 -13.45
CA TYR A 354 0.73 8.88 -13.81
C TYR A 354 0.00 9.72 -12.74
N VAL A 355 -0.95 10.54 -13.18
CA VAL A 355 -1.81 11.37 -12.35
C VAL A 355 -3.24 11.31 -12.88
N GLY A 356 -4.23 11.27 -12.00
CA GLY A 356 -5.64 11.34 -12.38
C GLY A 356 -6.43 10.07 -12.13
N MET A 357 -5.92 9.18 -11.27
CA MET A 357 -6.73 8.13 -10.62
C MET A 357 -7.58 8.77 -9.51
N ASN A 358 -8.57 8.04 -9.00
CA ASN A 358 -9.37 8.56 -7.89
C ASN A 358 -8.61 8.40 -6.56
N ASN A 359 -8.32 7.15 -6.18
CA ASN A 359 -7.49 6.82 -5.05
C ASN A 359 -6.86 5.43 -5.29
N PRO A 360 -5.65 5.37 -5.85
CA PRO A 360 -4.96 4.11 -6.05
C PRO A 360 -4.46 3.56 -4.72
N HIS A 361 -4.67 2.25 -4.51
CA HIS A 361 -4.26 1.48 -3.36
C HIS A 361 -3.24 0.41 -3.75
N GLY A 362 -3.55 -0.86 -3.56
CA GLY A 362 -2.64 -1.97 -3.73
C GLY A 362 -2.05 -2.11 -5.14
N MET A 363 -0.78 -2.48 -5.20
CA MET A 363 0.00 -2.55 -6.43
C MET A 363 0.84 -3.83 -6.47
N ILE A 364 0.93 -4.46 -7.65
CA ILE A 364 1.84 -5.59 -7.88
C ILE A 364 2.55 -5.49 -9.23
N PHE A 365 3.69 -6.15 -9.32
CA PHE A 365 4.38 -6.39 -10.59
C PHE A 365 4.14 -7.83 -11.02
N VAL A 366 3.53 -8.02 -12.19
CA VAL A 366 3.22 -9.33 -12.77
C VAL A 366 4.40 -9.83 -13.57
N GLN A 367 4.85 -11.07 -13.30
CA GLN A 367 5.97 -11.74 -13.96
C GLN A 367 5.51 -12.81 -14.96
#